data_6cf5b22a91176e3e67ff715d85eb81de
#
_entry.id   6cf5b22a91176e3e67ff715d85eb81de
#
_cell.length_a   1.000
_cell.length_b   1.000
_cell.length_c   1.000
_cell.angle_alpha   90.00
_cell.angle_beta   90.00
_cell.angle_gamma   90.00
#
_symmetry.space_group_name_H-M   'P 1'
#
loop_
_entity.id
_entity.type
_entity.pdbx_description
1 polymer ?
#
loop_
_entity_poly.entity_id
_entity_poly.type
_entity_poly.pdbx_seq_one_letter_code
_entity_poly.pdbx_strand_id
1 'polypeptide(L)'
;TESIMGSLPKARAGVGSAVNDTTRQTGGALGVAVIGSIFAAQYRSKVVIPAGLPEQVRTGMEDSIGSGLRIARQMKLPAADLAAVHDAASVAFVSGMQLAVVIAAVIVALAGVVAWRYLPARESAPEPMGGPGHDHDHDASLDGLIEAEGVTLTAGD
;
A
#
# COMPACT_ATOMS: atom_id res chain seq x y z
N THR A 1 12.18 -0.82 4.21
CA THR A 1 12.09 -2.13 4.88
C THR A 1 13.49 -2.71 5.10
N GLU A 2 14.37 -2.70 4.09
CA GLU A 2 15.74 -3.23 4.20
C GLU A 2 16.59 -2.49 5.25
N SER A 3 16.50 -1.15 5.31
CA SER A 3 17.26 -0.36 6.28
C SER A 3 16.88 -0.65 7.74
N ILE A 4 15.62 -1.01 8.01
CA ILE A 4 15.15 -1.36 9.36
C ILE A 4 15.56 -2.80 9.70
N MET A 5 15.45 -3.72 8.73
CA MET A 5 15.78 -5.14 8.94
C MET A 5 17.28 -5.37 9.08
N GLY A 6 18.12 -4.62 8.34
CA GLY A 6 19.58 -4.72 8.41
C GLY A 6 20.20 -4.22 9.70
N SER A 7 19.51 -3.34 10.44
CA SER A 7 20.00 -2.78 11.71
C SER A 7 19.64 -3.60 12.96
N LEU A 8 18.82 -4.67 12.83
CA LEU A 8 18.33 -5.46 13.95
C LEU A 8 19.01 -6.83 14.04
N PRO A 9 19.37 -7.30 15.24
CA PRO A 9 19.80 -8.67 15.45
C PRO A 9 18.73 -9.67 14.96
N LYS A 10 19.14 -10.79 14.38
CA LYS A 10 18.24 -11.83 13.83
C LYS A 10 17.15 -12.27 14.85
N ALA A 11 17.49 -12.27 16.14
CA ALA A 11 16.53 -12.59 17.22
C ALA A 11 15.38 -11.58 17.38
N ARG A 12 15.47 -10.37 16.80
CA ARG A 12 14.47 -9.30 16.88
C ARG A 12 13.86 -8.94 15.52
N ALA A 13 14.11 -9.72 14.49
CA ALA A 13 13.59 -9.50 13.15
C ALA A 13 12.04 -9.42 13.12
N GLY A 14 11.35 -10.22 13.94
CA GLY A 14 9.88 -10.16 14.05
C GLY A 14 9.37 -8.83 14.63
N VAL A 15 10.08 -8.25 15.60
CA VAL A 15 9.74 -6.93 16.15
C VAL A 15 9.92 -5.84 15.08
N GLY A 16 11.02 -5.90 14.31
CA GLY A 16 11.27 -4.97 13.21
C GLY A 16 10.18 -5.00 12.14
N SER A 17 9.72 -6.20 11.76
CA SER A 17 8.61 -6.38 10.83
C SER A 17 7.31 -5.77 11.38
N ALA A 18 6.97 -6.06 12.63
CA ALA A 18 5.76 -5.53 13.26
C ALA A 18 5.76 -3.99 13.34
N VAL A 19 6.89 -3.38 13.70
CA VAL A 19 7.05 -1.91 13.74
C VAL A 19 6.90 -1.32 12.34
N ASN A 20 7.52 -1.93 11.33
CA ASN A 20 7.40 -1.48 9.94
C ASN A 20 5.95 -1.53 9.45
N ASP A 21 5.24 -2.63 9.71
CA ASP A 21 3.85 -2.79 9.30
C ASP A 21 2.92 -1.81 10.02
N THR A 22 3.10 -1.61 11.32
CA THR A 22 2.34 -0.63 12.11
C THR A 22 2.56 0.79 11.58
N THR A 23 3.80 1.15 11.30
CA THR A 23 4.16 2.48 10.75
C THR A 23 3.51 2.70 9.38
N ARG A 24 3.54 1.70 8.49
CA ARG A 24 2.86 1.76 7.18
C ARG A 24 1.36 1.94 7.32
N GLN A 25 0.71 1.16 8.17
CA GLN A 25 -0.74 1.21 8.37
C GLN A 25 -1.16 2.55 8.98
N THR A 26 -0.45 3.02 10.00
CA THR A 26 -0.74 4.31 10.63
C THR A 26 -0.52 5.46 9.65
N GLY A 27 0.59 5.45 8.90
CA GLY A 27 0.86 6.45 7.88
C GLY A 27 -0.19 6.47 6.76
N GLY A 28 -0.63 5.28 6.32
CA GLY A 28 -1.71 5.14 5.34
C GLY A 28 -3.04 5.69 5.84
N ALA A 29 -3.43 5.35 7.06
CA ALA A 29 -4.67 5.84 7.68
C ALA A 29 -4.68 7.37 7.83
N LEU A 30 -3.58 7.95 8.33
CA LEU A 30 -3.44 9.40 8.44
C LEU A 30 -3.46 10.07 7.06
N GLY A 31 -2.79 9.50 6.07
CA GLY A 31 -2.78 10.02 4.70
C GLY A 31 -4.19 10.07 4.11
N VAL A 32 -4.96 8.99 4.23
CA VAL A 32 -6.34 8.94 3.76
C VAL A 32 -7.22 9.97 4.49
N ALA A 33 -7.08 10.10 5.81
CA ALA A 33 -7.84 11.05 6.60
C ALA A 33 -7.57 12.51 6.19
N VAL A 34 -6.30 12.88 6.01
CA VAL A 34 -5.91 14.24 5.61
C VAL A 34 -6.37 14.55 4.20
N ILE A 35 -6.07 13.68 3.23
CA ILE A 35 -6.45 13.89 1.82
C ILE A 35 -7.97 13.89 1.67
N GLY A 36 -8.68 12.98 2.36
CA GLY A 36 -10.12 12.91 2.36
C GLY A 36 -10.78 14.17 2.96
N SER A 37 -10.20 14.74 4.01
CA SER A 37 -10.68 15.99 4.62
C SER A 37 -10.52 17.17 3.67
N ILE A 38 -9.37 17.28 2.99
CA ILE A 38 -9.11 18.33 1.99
C ILE A 38 -10.08 18.19 0.81
N PHE A 39 -10.25 16.97 0.30
CA PHE A 39 -11.21 16.68 -0.76
C PHE A 39 -12.63 17.10 -0.36
N ALA A 40 -13.10 16.70 0.82
CA ALA A 40 -14.43 17.03 1.31
C ALA A 40 -14.64 18.53 1.49
N ALA A 41 -13.64 19.24 2.03
CA ALA A 41 -13.68 20.69 2.17
C ALA A 41 -13.79 21.40 0.81
N GLN A 42 -12.96 20.98 -0.17
CA GLN A 42 -12.98 21.53 -1.52
C GLN A 42 -14.29 21.22 -2.24
N TYR A 43 -14.81 20.00 -2.13
CA TYR A 43 -16.09 19.61 -2.70
C TYR A 43 -17.20 20.54 -2.18
N ARG A 44 -17.33 20.71 -0.87
CA ARG A 44 -18.35 21.59 -0.25
C ARG A 44 -18.21 23.04 -0.67
N SER A 45 -17.01 23.54 -0.87
CA SER A 45 -16.78 24.91 -1.30
C SER A 45 -17.08 25.17 -2.78
N LYS A 46 -17.13 24.11 -3.60
CA LYS A 46 -17.32 24.19 -5.05
C LYS A 46 -18.65 23.67 -5.55
N VAL A 47 -19.38 22.94 -4.72
CA VAL A 47 -20.71 22.46 -5.11
C VAL A 47 -21.68 23.63 -5.23
N VAL A 48 -22.12 23.91 -6.45
CA VAL A 48 -23.15 24.92 -6.76
C VAL A 48 -24.48 24.21 -6.81
N ILE A 49 -25.33 24.48 -5.83
CA ILE A 49 -26.62 23.81 -5.73
C ILE A 49 -27.62 24.52 -6.65
N PRO A 50 -28.25 23.82 -7.61
CA PRO A 50 -29.26 24.41 -8.47
C PRO A 50 -30.44 24.98 -7.69
N ALA A 51 -30.98 26.11 -8.14
CA ALA A 51 -32.11 26.76 -7.51
C ALA A 51 -33.39 25.89 -7.68
N GLY A 52 -34.28 25.95 -6.69
CA GLY A 52 -35.57 25.26 -6.75
C GLY A 52 -35.58 23.80 -6.30
N LEU A 53 -34.42 23.25 -5.91
CA LEU A 53 -34.36 21.89 -5.37
C LEU A 53 -34.91 21.82 -3.94
N PRO A 54 -35.58 20.69 -3.55
CA PRO A 54 -35.99 20.44 -2.17
C PRO A 54 -34.81 20.49 -1.21
N GLU A 55 -35.08 20.94 0.03
CA GLU A 55 -34.05 21.12 1.06
C GLU A 55 -33.27 19.81 1.37
N GLN A 56 -33.96 18.67 1.34
CA GLN A 56 -33.31 17.37 1.55
C GLN A 56 -32.30 17.03 0.48
N VAL A 57 -32.52 17.42 -0.78
CA VAL A 57 -31.58 17.23 -1.89
C VAL A 57 -30.38 18.17 -1.72
N ARG A 58 -30.62 19.40 -1.32
CA ARG A 58 -29.58 20.40 -1.04
C ARG A 58 -28.63 19.90 0.05
N THR A 59 -29.16 19.52 1.19
CA THR A 59 -28.35 18.97 2.30
C THR A 59 -27.59 17.71 1.87
N GLY A 60 -28.25 16.83 1.09
CA GLY A 60 -27.57 15.65 0.56
C GLY A 60 -26.43 15.96 -0.40
N MET A 61 -26.56 17.02 -1.22
CA MET A 61 -25.47 17.45 -2.11
C MET A 61 -24.30 18.08 -1.35
N GLU A 62 -24.54 18.78 -0.25
CA GLU A 62 -23.50 19.33 0.62
C GLU A 62 -22.70 18.20 1.31
N ASP A 63 -23.37 17.11 1.67
CA ASP A 63 -22.70 15.96 2.28
C ASP A 63 -21.83 15.19 1.27
N SER A 64 -22.42 14.80 0.16
CA SER A 64 -21.71 14.07 -0.89
C SER A 64 -22.53 13.94 -2.18
N ILE A 65 -21.83 13.74 -3.31
CA ILE A 65 -22.46 13.46 -4.61
C ILE A 65 -23.43 12.27 -4.55
N GLY A 66 -23.04 11.19 -3.86
CA GLY A 66 -23.85 9.98 -3.75
C GLY A 66 -25.13 10.21 -2.95
N SER A 67 -25.06 10.99 -1.87
CA SER A 67 -26.18 11.33 -1.02
C SER A 67 -27.20 12.19 -1.76
N GLY A 68 -26.74 13.25 -2.42
CA GLY A 68 -27.58 14.15 -3.21
C GLY A 68 -28.34 13.42 -4.32
N LEU A 69 -27.64 12.62 -5.13
CA LEU A 69 -28.27 11.84 -6.21
C LEU A 69 -29.23 10.76 -5.71
N ARG A 70 -28.91 10.11 -4.61
CA ARG A 70 -29.80 9.09 -4.01
C ARG A 70 -31.11 9.71 -3.55
N ILE A 71 -31.04 10.84 -2.83
CA ILE A 71 -32.24 11.55 -2.33
C ILE A 71 -33.06 12.07 -3.51
N ALA A 72 -32.41 12.68 -4.51
CA ALA A 72 -33.09 13.18 -5.71
C ALA A 72 -33.86 12.09 -6.45
N ARG A 73 -33.27 10.90 -6.59
CA ARG A 73 -33.93 9.73 -7.19
C ARG A 73 -35.09 9.20 -6.34
N GLN A 74 -34.93 9.13 -5.03
CA GLN A 74 -35.99 8.69 -4.11
C GLN A 74 -37.18 9.62 -4.15
N MET A 75 -36.94 10.92 -4.29
CA MET A 75 -38.01 11.93 -4.42
C MET A 75 -38.63 12.00 -5.82
N LYS A 76 -38.12 11.16 -6.77
CA LYS A 76 -38.59 11.12 -8.17
C LYS A 76 -38.56 12.49 -8.85
N LEU A 77 -37.48 13.24 -8.68
CA LEU A 77 -37.33 14.53 -9.34
C LEU A 77 -37.37 14.36 -10.87
N PRO A 78 -37.79 15.40 -11.60
CA PRO A 78 -37.75 15.44 -13.06
C PRO A 78 -36.34 15.14 -13.59
N ALA A 79 -36.27 14.58 -14.78
CA ALA A 79 -34.98 14.20 -15.39
C ALA A 79 -34.02 15.41 -15.56
N ALA A 80 -34.55 16.60 -15.83
CA ALA A 80 -33.77 17.83 -15.93
C ALA A 80 -33.10 18.19 -14.60
N ASP A 81 -33.81 18.07 -13.47
CA ASP A 81 -33.27 18.35 -12.15
C ASP A 81 -32.24 17.29 -11.72
N LEU A 82 -32.48 16.02 -12.05
CA LEU A 82 -31.49 14.95 -11.83
C LEU A 82 -30.21 15.19 -12.61
N ALA A 83 -30.30 15.65 -13.87
CA ALA A 83 -29.12 16.01 -14.67
C ALA A 83 -28.39 17.21 -14.05
N ALA A 84 -29.09 18.26 -13.65
CA ALA A 84 -28.50 19.42 -13.00
C ALA A 84 -27.78 19.09 -11.68
N VAL A 85 -28.38 18.22 -10.85
CA VAL A 85 -27.75 17.70 -9.62
C VAL A 85 -26.47 16.93 -9.95
N HIS A 86 -26.53 16.04 -10.95
CA HIS A 86 -25.38 15.26 -11.38
C HIS A 86 -24.23 16.14 -11.89
N ASP A 87 -24.51 17.08 -12.76
CA ASP A 87 -23.51 17.96 -13.37
C ASP A 87 -22.83 18.84 -12.33
N ALA A 88 -23.63 19.50 -11.46
CA ALA A 88 -23.13 20.35 -10.40
C ALA A 88 -22.22 19.57 -9.41
N ALA A 89 -22.66 18.38 -9.03
CA ALA A 89 -21.89 17.51 -8.12
C ALA A 89 -20.62 16.97 -8.80
N SER A 90 -20.67 16.65 -10.09
CA SER A 90 -19.51 16.15 -10.86
C SER A 90 -18.42 17.20 -11.00
N VAL A 91 -18.77 18.44 -11.29
CA VAL A 91 -17.81 19.55 -11.38
C VAL A 91 -17.11 19.79 -10.04
N ALA A 92 -17.88 19.81 -8.94
CA ALA A 92 -17.33 19.97 -7.61
C ALA A 92 -16.43 18.79 -7.20
N PHE A 93 -16.81 17.56 -7.57
CA PHE A 93 -16.05 16.36 -7.31
C PHE A 93 -14.70 16.38 -8.04
N VAL A 94 -14.69 16.68 -9.32
CA VAL A 94 -13.44 16.78 -10.12
C VAL A 94 -12.52 17.86 -9.56
N SER A 95 -13.07 19.02 -9.17
CA SER A 95 -12.30 20.10 -8.54
C SER A 95 -11.66 19.65 -7.21
N GLY A 96 -12.41 18.93 -6.37
CA GLY A 96 -11.91 18.34 -5.13
C GLY A 96 -10.81 17.32 -5.37
N MET A 97 -11.00 16.45 -6.35
CA MET A 97 -10.03 15.44 -6.75
C MET A 97 -8.71 16.07 -7.22
N GLN A 98 -8.78 17.09 -8.08
CA GLN A 98 -7.59 17.77 -8.59
C GLN A 98 -6.76 18.36 -7.44
N LEU A 99 -7.38 19.07 -6.51
CA LEU A 99 -6.67 19.64 -5.36
C LEU A 99 -6.04 18.55 -4.48
N ALA A 100 -6.80 17.51 -4.17
CA ALA A 100 -6.33 16.39 -3.35
C ALA A 100 -5.10 15.70 -3.98
N VAL A 101 -5.13 15.46 -5.30
CA VAL A 101 -4.02 14.83 -6.04
C VAL A 101 -2.78 15.74 -6.05
N VAL A 102 -2.95 17.05 -6.27
CA VAL A 102 -1.82 17.99 -6.23
C VAL A 102 -1.16 18.01 -4.86
N ILE A 103 -1.94 18.07 -3.79
CA ILE A 103 -1.41 18.04 -2.42
C ILE A 103 -0.72 16.71 -2.13
N ALA A 104 -1.31 15.58 -2.53
CA ALA A 104 -0.69 14.26 -2.39
C ALA A 104 0.66 14.19 -3.13
N ALA A 105 0.72 14.72 -4.36
CA ALA A 105 1.95 14.75 -5.15
C ALA A 105 3.05 15.58 -4.47
N VAL A 106 2.70 16.73 -3.88
CA VAL A 106 3.64 17.57 -3.12
C VAL A 106 4.16 16.82 -1.89
N ILE A 107 3.28 16.17 -1.13
CA ILE A 107 3.69 15.38 0.05
C ILE A 107 4.64 14.26 -0.35
N VAL A 108 4.35 13.52 -1.42
CA VAL A 108 5.21 12.43 -1.92
C VAL A 108 6.55 12.97 -2.40
N ALA A 109 6.56 14.09 -3.11
CA ALA A 109 7.80 14.72 -3.56
C ALA A 109 8.68 15.15 -2.38
N LEU A 110 8.09 15.77 -1.36
CA LEU A 110 8.82 16.15 -0.14
C LEU A 110 9.36 14.92 0.60
N ALA A 111 8.56 13.87 0.74
CA ALA A 111 9.00 12.61 1.33
C ALA A 111 10.16 11.98 0.54
N GLY A 112 10.10 12.04 -0.80
CA GLY A 112 11.19 11.57 -1.67
C GLY A 112 12.49 12.36 -1.47
N VAL A 113 12.40 13.69 -1.36
CA VAL A 113 13.57 14.54 -1.08
C VAL A 113 14.17 14.22 0.29
N VAL A 114 13.33 14.08 1.32
CA VAL A 114 13.78 13.69 2.67
C VAL A 114 14.45 12.32 2.63
N ALA A 115 13.84 11.34 1.97
CA ALA A 115 14.42 10.02 1.84
C ALA A 115 15.78 10.06 1.12
N TRP A 116 15.87 10.79 0.00
CA TRP A 116 17.12 10.94 -0.73
C TRP A 116 18.23 11.64 0.08
N ARG A 117 17.84 12.62 0.92
CA ARG A 117 18.81 13.40 1.72
C ARG A 117 19.31 12.68 2.95
N TYR A 118 18.49 11.84 3.56
CA TYR A 118 18.76 11.24 4.88
C TYR A 118 18.95 9.72 4.87
N LEU A 119 18.50 9.01 3.83
CA LEU A 119 18.81 7.58 3.74
C LEU A 119 20.22 7.40 3.19
N PRO A 120 21.12 6.67 3.91
CA PRO A 120 22.43 6.31 3.39
C PRO A 120 22.26 5.41 2.14
N ALA A 121 23.12 5.61 1.16
CA ALA A 121 23.23 4.69 0.04
C ALA A 121 23.47 3.28 0.59
N ARG A 122 22.84 2.28 -0.04
CA ARG A 122 22.92 0.87 0.34
C ARG A 122 24.35 0.50 0.76
N GLU A 123 24.51 0.01 1.98
CA GLU A 123 25.71 -0.76 2.30
C GLU A 123 25.72 -1.96 1.36
N SER A 124 26.80 -2.11 0.60
CA SER A 124 27.04 -3.28 -0.24
C SER A 124 26.79 -4.53 0.61
N ALA A 125 25.99 -5.47 0.11
CA ALA A 125 25.78 -6.75 0.78
C ALA A 125 27.17 -7.28 1.18
N PRO A 126 27.35 -7.76 2.45
CA PRO A 126 28.59 -8.42 2.81
C PRO A 126 28.83 -9.50 1.75
N GLU A 127 30.02 -9.49 1.13
CA GLU A 127 30.42 -10.59 0.27
C GLU A 127 30.11 -11.90 1.02
N PRO A 128 29.55 -12.91 0.37
CA PRO A 128 29.39 -14.20 0.99
C PRO A 128 30.79 -14.61 1.48
N MET A 129 30.97 -14.61 2.80
CA MET A 129 32.20 -15.14 3.40
C MET A 129 32.39 -16.50 2.76
N GLY A 130 33.48 -16.62 1.97
CA GLY A 130 33.86 -17.87 1.38
C GLY A 130 33.79 -18.94 2.45
N GLY A 131 32.85 -19.86 2.32
CA GLY A 131 32.78 -21.02 3.20
C GLY A 131 34.15 -21.65 3.18
N PRO A 132 34.64 -22.20 4.33
CA PRO A 132 35.88 -22.95 4.34
C PRO A 132 35.78 -23.99 3.24
N GLY A 133 36.80 -24.02 2.40
CA GLY A 133 36.87 -24.92 1.24
C GLY A 133 36.39 -26.32 1.67
N HIS A 134 35.35 -26.79 1.04
CA HIS A 134 35.06 -28.20 1.06
C HIS A 134 36.17 -28.83 0.26
N ASP A 135 37.24 -29.19 0.98
CA ASP A 135 38.22 -30.15 0.48
C ASP A 135 37.43 -31.42 0.19
N HIS A 136 37.41 -31.76 -1.08
CA HIS A 136 36.87 -33.00 -1.64
C HIS A 136 37.75 -34.21 -1.25
N ASP A 137 37.89 -34.47 0.06
CA ASP A 137 38.62 -35.63 0.57
C ASP A 137 37.70 -36.71 1.17
N HIS A 138 36.40 -36.70 0.82
CA HIS A 138 35.48 -37.72 1.28
C HIS A 138 35.16 -38.84 0.29
N ASP A 139 35.81 -38.86 -0.91
CA ASP A 139 35.55 -39.96 -1.87
C ASP A 139 36.42 -41.22 -1.63
N ALA A 140 37.38 -41.16 -0.68
CA ALA A 140 38.21 -42.32 -0.44
C ALA A 140 37.75 -43.32 0.63
N SER A 141 36.65 -43.00 1.37
CA SER A 141 36.22 -43.85 2.49
C SER A 141 34.97 -44.70 2.22
N LEU A 142 34.27 -44.46 1.10
CA LEU A 142 33.06 -45.24 0.78
C LEU A 142 33.40 -46.49 -0.09
N ASP A 143 34.46 -46.47 -0.87
CA ASP A 143 34.91 -47.64 -1.64
C ASP A 143 35.42 -48.76 -0.74
N GLY A 144 35.98 -48.46 0.43
CA GLY A 144 36.43 -49.47 1.40
C GLY A 144 35.35 -50.17 2.18
N LEU A 145 34.14 -49.63 2.23
CA LEU A 145 33.02 -50.22 2.99
C LEU A 145 32.17 -51.16 2.11
N ILE A 146 32.21 -51.02 0.81
CA ILE A 146 31.44 -51.85 -0.12
C ILE A 146 32.14 -53.20 -0.34
N GLU A 147 33.48 -53.31 -0.20
CA GLU A 147 34.24 -54.56 -0.36
C GLU A 147 34.21 -55.46 0.90
N ALA A 148 33.80 -54.93 2.06
CA ALA A 148 33.78 -55.70 3.31
C ALA A 148 32.48 -56.46 3.57
N GLU A 149 31.38 -56.20 2.86
CA GLU A 149 30.14 -56.92 2.96
C GLU A 149 29.93 -57.82 1.73
N GLY A 150 30.72 -58.85 1.67
CA GLY A 150 30.54 -59.98 0.76
C GLY A 150 29.23 -60.74 1.10
N VAL A 151 28.12 -60.28 0.62
CA VAL A 151 26.86 -61.07 0.65
C VAL A 151 26.88 -62.04 -0.50
N THR A 152 27.25 -63.30 -0.20
CA THR A 152 27.01 -64.40 -1.08
C THR A 152 25.51 -64.71 -1.13
N LEU A 153 24.87 -64.30 -2.23
CA LEU A 153 23.54 -64.85 -2.58
C LEU A 153 23.72 -66.24 -3.16
N THR A 154 23.52 -67.26 -2.34
CA THR A 154 23.33 -68.63 -2.83
C THR A 154 21.93 -68.74 -3.43
N ALA A 155 21.86 -69.05 -4.72
CA ALA A 155 20.65 -69.54 -5.38
C ALA A 155 20.31 -70.88 -4.80
N GLY A 156 19.07 -71.02 -4.30
CA GLY A 156 18.47 -72.31 -3.88
C GLY A 156 17.17 -72.50 -4.62
N ASP A 157 17.04 -73.67 -5.18
CA ASP A 157 15.98 -74.32 -6.00
C ASP A 157 14.52 -73.88 -5.72
#